data_090cf9d473c13dcf7d538b749551b134
#
_entry.id   090cf9d473c13dcf7d538b749551b134
#
_cell.length_a   1.000
_cell.length_b   1.000
_cell.length_c   1.000
_cell.angle_alpha   90.00
_cell.angle_beta   90.00
_cell.angle_gamma   90.00
#
_symmetry.space_group_name_H-M   'P 1'
#
loop_
_entity.id
_entity.type
_entity.pdbx_description
1 polymer ?
#
loop_
_entity_poly.entity_id
_entity_poly.type
_entity_poly.pdbx_seq_one_letter_code
_entity_poly.pdbx_strand_id
1 'polypeptide(L)'
;RLMYYSIERSDWEEIPVDLVDLKRTNAEAEARKETLDKAAQDLADEAAAAKENRQEILKIPRDPGAYRLEDNQLRVFPAAESTVRNSKGRSALKIFVPVVMGKSTVEIPGEHSPNIVKESSPEFFLQLSEMENFGMIKLTPGKGVRVVEQISIVPVVKEMEEERTLVQTFTKQLSDNGLYKIWPQDPLPQGEYAVVEYTDGKANMQVWDFRIQ
;
A
#
# COMPACT_ATOMS: atom_id res chain seq x y z
N ARG A 1 -56.07 -18.77 13.19
CA ARG A 1 -55.83 -17.41 12.74
C ARG A 1 -54.41 -17.03 13.02
N LEU A 2 -53.79 -16.27 12.10
CA LEU A 2 -52.44 -15.67 12.24
C LEU A 2 -52.58 -14.16 12.45
N MET A 3 -51.77 -13.61 13.36
CA MET A 3 -51.65 -12.17 13.52
C MET A 3 -50.44 -11.70 12.71
N TYR A 4 -50.59 -10.62 11.94
CA TYR A 4 -49.52 -9.95 11.23
C TYR A 4 -49.63 -8.44 11.43
N TYR A 5 -48.49 -7.77 11.32
CA TYR A 5 -48.45 -6.31 11.40
C TYR A 5 -48.57 -5.72 9.99
N SER A 6 -49.65 -4.99 9.73
CA SER A 6 -49.86 -4.27 8.48
C SER A 6 -49.09 -2.96 8.47
N ILE A 7 -48.11 -2.85 7.58
CA ILE A 7 -47.33 -1.61 7.44
C ILE A 7 -48.20 -0.47 6.90
N GLU A 8 -49.17 -0.79 6.03
CA GLU A 8 -50.05 0.22 5.43
C GLU A 8 -51.01 0.84 6.45
N ARG A 9 -51.48 0.03 7.40
CA ARG A 9 -52.44 0.44 8.44
C ARG A 9 -51.78 0.77 9.77
N SER A 10 -50.51 0.43 9.91
CA SER A 10 -49.72 0.59 11.13
C SER A 10 -50.37 -0.07 12.34
N ASP A 11 -51.03 -1.24 12.14
CA ASP A 11 -51.75 -1.96 13.17
C ASP A 11 -51.63 -3.49 12.97
N TRP A 12 -51.99 -4.24 14.03
CA TRP A 12 -52.02 -5.69 14.03
C TRP A 12 -53.37 -6.20 13.48
N GLU A 13 -53.31 -7.04 12.48
CA GLU A 13 -54.46 -7.63 11.82
C GLU A 13 -54.47 -9.16 11.93
N GLU A 14 -55.63 -9.76 11.90
CA GLU A 14 -55.83 -11.21 11.87
C GLU A 14 -56.16 -11.69 10.46
N ILE A 15 -55.52 -12.77 10.03
CA ILE A 15 -55.82 -13.44 8.77
C ILE A 15 -56.09 -14.93 9.02
N PRO A 16 -57.10 -15.54 8.36
CA PRO A 16 -57.26 -16.98 8.37
C PRO A 16 -56.03 -17.72 7.85
N VAL A 17 -55.64 -18.82 8.52
CA VAL A 17 -54.41 -19.57 8.18
C VAL A 17 -54.45 -20.16 6.78
N ASP A 18 -55.64 -20.53 6.32
CA ASP A 18 -55.92 -21.09 4.99
C ASP A 18 -55.69 -20.09 3.83
N LEU A 19 -55.65 -18.82 4.13
CA LEU A 19 -55.33 -17.76 3.16
C LEU A 19 -53.84 -17.41 3.12
N VAL A 20 -53.02 -18.03 3.97
CA VAL A 20 -51.57 -17.77 4.02
C VAL A 20 -50.81 -18.94 3.42
N ASP A 21 -49.99 -18.66 2.43
CA ASP A 21 -49.00 -19.63 1.94
C ASP A 21 -47.84 -19.76 2.93
N LEU A 22 -48.06 -20.62 3.94
CA LEU A 22 -47.09 -20.88 5.00
C LEU A 22 -45.72 -21.35 4.46
N LYS A 23 -45.72 -22.11 3.36
CA LYS A 23 -44.46 -22.58 2.76
C LYS A 23 -43.64 -21.44 2.21
N ARG A 24 -44.30 -20.53 1.48
CA ARG A 24 -43.64 -19.33 0.93
C ARG A 24 -43.22 -18.37 2.03
N THR A 25 -44.09 -18.13 3.01
CA THR A 25 -43.80 -17.25 4.15
C THR A 25 -42.62 -17.75 4.96
N ASN A 26 -42.53 -19.05 5.22
CA ASN A 26 -41.37 -19.62 5.93
C ASN A 26 -40.10 -19.53 5.10
N ALA A 27 -40.16 -19.81 3.80
CA ALA A 27 -38.99 -19.67 2.92
C ALA A 27 -38.47 -18.21 2.85
N GLU A 28 -39.38 -17.24 2.76
CA GLU A 28 -39.04 -15.81 2.79
C GLU A 28 -38.48 -15.39 4.16
N ALA A 29 -38.99 -15.93 5.26
CA ALA A 29 -38.47 -15.67 6.61
C ALA A 29 -37.07 -16.26 6.81
N GLU A 30 -36.83 -17.48 6.31
CA GLU A 30 -35.49 -18.10 6.35
C GLU A 30 -34.48 -17.32 5.49
N ALA A 31 -34.82 -16.93 4.26
CA ALA A 31 -34.00 -16.14 3.39
C ALA A 31 -33.63 -14.76 4.01
N ARG A 32 -34.64 -14.13 4.65
CA ARG A 32 -34.42 -12.86 5.36
C ARG A 32 -33.52 -13.04 6.57
N LYS A 33 -33.69 -14.12 7.32
CA LYS A 33 -32.84 -14.45 8.45
C LYS A 33 -31.40 -14.68 7.98
N GLU A 34 -31.16 -15.45 6.94
CA GLU A 34 -29.85 -15.69 6.37
C GLU A 34 -29.16 -14.37 5.92
N THR A 35 -29.93 -13.47 5.29
CA THR A 35 -29.43 -12.14 4.89
C THR A 35 -29.03 -11.30 6.09
N LEU A 36 -29.82 -11.31 7.17
CA LEU A 36 -29.51 -10.58 8.40
C LEU A 36 -28.33 -11.18 9.14
N ASP A 37 -28.21 -12.50 9.20
CA ASP A 37 -27.10 -13.20 9.83
C ASP A 37 -25.78 -12.90 9.08
N LYS A 38 -25.84 -12.90 7.74
CA LYS A 38 -24.69 -12.51 6.91
C LYS A 38 -24.28 -11.05 7.14
N ALA A 39 -25.25 -10.13 7.14
CA ALA A 39 -24.96 -8.72 7.40
C ALA A 39 -24.38 -8.50 8.81
N ALA A 40 -24.85 -9.24 9.80
CA ALA A 40 -24.30 -9.19 11.15
C ALA A 40 -22.86 -9.73 11.21
N GLN A 41 -22.56 -10.80 10.44
CA GLN A 41 -21.22 -11.35 10.34
C GLN A 41 -20.27 -10.35 9.65
N ASP A 42 -20.68 -9.77 8.52
CA ASP A 42 -19.89 -8.77 7.79
C ASP A 42 -19.53 -7.57 8.69
N LEU A 43 -20.48 -7.08 9.49
CA LEU A 43 -20.24 -6.00 10.47
C LEU A 43 -19.28 -6.42 11.59
N ALA A 44 -19.37 -7.66 12.06
CA ALA A 44 -18.48 -8.18 13.09
C ALA A 44 -17.04 -8.31 12.56
N ASP A 45 -16.88 -8.79 11.33
CA ASP A 45 -15.60 -8.95 10.67
C ASP A 45 -14.96 -7.57 10.39
N GLU A 46 -15.76 -6.58 9.95
CA GLU A 46 -15.30 -5.20 9.77
C GLU A 46 -14.85 -4.56 11.09
N ALA A 47 -15.60 -4.77 12.18
CA ALA A 47 -15.25 -4.27 13.51
C ALA A 47 -13.96 -4.93 14.04
N ALA A 48 -13.76 -6.23 13.78
CA ALA A 48 -12.53 -6.95 14.13
C ALA A 48 -11.33 -6.41 13.36
N ALA A 49 -11.46 -6.24 12.05
CA ALA A 49 -10.42 -5.66 11.19
C ALA A 49 -10.07 -4.22 11.58
N ALA A 50 -11.06 -3.41 11.95
CA ALA A 50 -10.83 -2.05 12.43
C ALA A 50 -10.08 -2.01 13.77
N LYS A 51 -10.36 -2.95 14.67
CA LYS A 51 -9.64 -3.10 15.95
C LYS A 51 -8.20 -3.52 15.74
N GLU A 52 -7.95 -4.48 14.86
CA GLU A 52 -6.59 -4.95 14.52
C GLU A 52 -5.77 -3.82 13.89
N ASN A 53 -6.31 -3.12 12.89
CA ASN A 53 -5.67 -1.94 12.29
C ASN A 53 -5.31 -0.89 13.33
N ARG A 54 -6.19 -0.61 14.29
CA ARG A 54 -5.91 0.36 15.35
C ARG A 54 -4.74 -0.06 16.23
N GLN A 55 -4.61 -1.35 16.52
CA GLN A 55 -3.48 -1.89 17.29
C GLN A 55 -2.16 -1.81 16.52
N GLU A 56 -2.18 -2.07 15.20
CA GLU A 56 -1.02 -1.90 14.33
C GLU A 56 -0.56 -0.43 14.27
N ILE A 57 -1.50 0.49 14.04
CA ILE A 57 -1.23 1.93 13.96
C ILE A 57 -0.53 2.44 15.22
N LEU A 58 -0.93 1.97 16.40
CA LEU A 58 -0.34 2.40 17.68
C LEU A 58 1.14 2.01 17.84
N LYS A 59 1.63 1.04 17.07
CA LYS A 59 3.02 0.57 17.11
C LYS A 59 3.91 1.34 16.15
N ILE A 60 3.36 2.01 15.14
CA ILE A 60 4.13 2.71 14.13
C ILE A 60 4.45 4.14 14.62
N PRO A 61 5.72 4.57 14.58
CA PRO A 61 6.12 5.93 14.89
C PRO A 61 5.46 6.95 13.94
N ARG A 62 5.36 8.18 14.41
CA ARG A 62 4.89 9.31 13.59
C ARG A 62 6.00 9.96 12.77
N ASP A 63 7.24 9.57 13.00
CA ASP A 63 8.37 10.07 12.23
C ASP A 63 8.30 9.52 10.80
N PRO A 64 8.57 10.36 9.77
CA PRO A 64 8.59 9.90 8.40
C PRO A 64 9.57 8.75 8.19
N GLY A 65 9.11 7.70 7.50
CA GLY A 65 9.94 6.52 7.28
C GLY A 65 9.18 5.28 6.88
N ALA A 66 9.91 4.23 6.57
CA ALA A 66 9.37 2.90 6.27
C ALA A 66 9.60 1.95 7.46
N TYR A 67 8.54 1.23 7.80
CA TYR A 67 8.47 0.35 8.96
C TYR A 67 7.87 -1.00 8.58
N ARG A 68 8.23 -2.04 9.32
CA ARG A 68 7.57 -3.36 9.26
C ARG A 68 7.27 -3.87 10.66
N LEU A 69 6.22 -4.67 10.76
CA LEU A 69 5.97 -5.49 11.94
C LEU A 69 6.39 -6.92 11.62
N GLU A 70 7.49 -7.38 12.23
CA GLU A 70 7.98 -8.75 12.14
C GLU A 70 7.77 -9.41 13.51
N ASP A 71 6.99 -10.50 13.55
CA ASP A 71 6.63 -11.18 14.81
C ASP A 71 6.13 -10.21 15.91
N ASN A 72 5.31 -9.26 15.49
CA ASN A 72 4.74 -8.22 16.35
C ASN A 72 5.79 -7.21 16.91
N GLN A 73 7.01 -7.22 16.41
CA GLN A 73 8.08 -6.28 16.72
C GLN A 73 8.25 -5.28 15.58
N LEU A 74 8.42 -4.01 15.97
CA LEU A 74 8.67 -2.96 14.99
C LEU A 74 10.11 -3.04 14.47
N ARG A 75 10.24 -3.14 13.15
CA ARG A 75 11.50 -2.97 12.45
C ARG A 75 11.49 -1.67 11.67
N VAL A 76 12.46 -0.82 11.93
CA VAL A 76 12.68 0.43 11.19
C VAL A 76 13.62 0.16 10.02
N PHE A 77 13.23 0.59 8.82
CA PHE A 77 14.11 0.52 7.66
C PHE A 77 14.86 1.85 7.52
N PRO A 78 16.18 1.85 7.55
CA PRO A 78 16.96 3.06 7.35
C PRO A 78 16.81 3.54 5.91
N ALA A 79 16.69 4.85 5.72
CA ALA A 79 16.72 5.44 4.39
C ALA A 79 18.11 5.25 3.76
N ALA A 80 18.15 4.73 2.55
CA ALA A 80 19.39 4.57 1.80
C ALA A 80 19.89 5.92 1.28
N GLU A 81 21.19 6.13 1.35
CA GLU A 81 21.81 7.29 0.71
C GLU A 81 21.82 7.11 -0.81
N SER A 82 21.04 7.92 -1.50
CA SER A 82 20.99 7.92 -2.96
C SER A 82 21.90 8.97 -3.55
N THR A 83 22.51 8.67 -4.69
CA THR A 83 23.35 9.58 -5.46
C THR A 83 22.87 9.67 -6.91
N VAL A 84 22.89 10.86 -7.48
CA VAL A 84 22.60 11.04 -8.91
C VAL A 84 23.93 10.97 -9.69
N ARG A 85 24.01 10.02 -10.62
CA ARG A 85 25.17 9.87 -11.51
C ARG A 85 24.76 10.23 -12.93
N ASN A 86 25.51 11.12 -13.56
CA ASN A 86 25.32 11.43 -14.98
C ASN A 86 26.20 10.56 -15.88
N SER A 87 25.83 10.45 -17.16
CA SER A 87 26.56 9.67 -18.18
C SER A 87 28.03 10.10 -18.40
N LYS A 88 28.45 11.23 -17.84
CA LYS A 88 29.84 11.73 -17.91
C LYS A 88 30.67 11.40 -16.65
N GLY A 89 30.17 10.51 -15.79
CA GLY A 89 30.93 10.00 -14.64
C GLY A 89 31.03 10.93 -13.45
N ARG A 90 30.31 12.03 -13.41
CA ARG A 90 30.25 12.93 -12.25
C ARG A 90 29.14 12.50 -11.31
N SER A 91 29.50 12.14 -10.09
CA SER A 91 28.56 11.88 -9.00
C SER A 91 28.25 13.17 -8.27
N ALA A 92 26.99 13.46 -8.01
CA ALA A 92 26.56 14.54 -7.14
C ALA A 92 25.76 13.96 -5.97
N LEU A 93 26.22 14.21 -4.76
CA LEU A 93 25.46 13.96 -3.54
C LEU A 93 24.26 14.88 -3.46
N LYS A 94 23.10 14.30 -3.15
CA LYS A 94 21.80 14.91 -2.87
C LYS A 94 21.72 16.44 -2.85
N ILE A 95 20.62 16.95 -3.40
CA ILE A 95 20.05 18.28 -3.29
C ILE A 95 20.47 19.22 -4.43
N PHE A 96 19.55 19.49 -5.35
CA PHE A 96 19.65 20.47 -6.42
C PHE A 96 20.80 20.26 -7.41
N VAL A 97 20.78 19.13 -8.12
CA VAL A 97 21.60 19.05 -9.33
C VAL A 97 20.81 19.71 -10.45
N PRO A 98 21.34 20.80 -11.10
CA PRO A 98 20.80 21.21 -12.38
C PRO A 98 20.99 20.00 -13.31
N VAL A 99 19.87 19.40 -13.72
CA VAL A 99 19.88 18.21 -14.56
C VAL A 99 20.55 18.58 -15.86
N VAL A 100 21.76 18.07 -16.04
CA VAL A 100 22.56 18.32 -17.23
C VAL A 100 21.95 17.51 -18.36
N MET A 101 21.74 18.09 -19.53
CA MET A 101 21.28 17.39 -20.73
C MET A 101 21.99 16.03 -20.89
N GLY A 102 21.21 14.94 -20.91
CA GLY A 102 21.71 13.57 -21.01
C GLY A 102 20.96 12.59 -20.12
N LYS A 103 21.44 11.35 -20.08
CA LYS A 103 20.92 10.31 -19.20
C LYS A 103 21.62 10.38 -17.84
N SER A 104 20.86 10.34 -16.78
CA SER A 104 21.32 10.25 -15.39
C SER A 104 20.67 9.06 -14.71
N THR A 105 21.30 8.54 -13.67
CA THR A 105 20.74 7.48 -12.84
C THR A 105 20.70 7.91 -11.38
N VAL A 106 19.66 7.55 -10.67
CA VAL A 106 19.62 7.58 -9.22
C VAL A 106 20.10 6.21 -8.73
N GLU A 107 21.17 6.20 -7.95
CA GLU A 107 21.85 4.98 -7.52
C GLU A 107 21.97 4.96 -6.00
N ILE A 108 21.90 3.75 -5.43
CA ILE A 108 22.25 3.49 -4.03
C ILE A 108 23.46 2.54 -3.98
N PRO A 109 24.36 2.70 -3.01
CA PRO A 109 25.60 1.93 -2.95
C PRO A 109 25.35 0.47 -2.59
N GLY A 110 26.28 -0.38 -3.01
CA GLY A 110 26.28 -1.81 -2.74
C GLY A 110 25.50 -2.64 -3.77
N GLU A 111 25.95 -3.87 -4.00
CA GLU A 111 25.31 -4.81 -4.92
C GLU A 111 24.03 -5.42 -4.33
N HIS A 112 23.97 -5.48 -3.00
CA HIS A 112 22.85 -6.07 -2.26
C HIS A 112 22.43 -5.18 -1.09
N SER A 113 21.14 -5.19 -0.81
CA SER A 113 20.59 -4.57 0.40
C SER A 113 20.99 -5.37 1.64
N PRO A 114 21.42 -4.71 2.72
CA PRO A 114 21.60 -5.34 4.02
C PRO A 114 20.27 -5.75 4.67
N ASN A 115 19.15 -5.20 4.19
CA ASN A 115 17.82 -5.43 4.73
C ASN A 115 17.17 -6.64 4.06
N ILE A 116 17.40 -7.83 4.62
CA ILE A 116 16.83 -9.07 4.11
C ILE A 116 15.38 -9.21 4.59
N VAL A 117 14.50 -9.57 3.67
CA VAL A 117 13.09 -9.89 3.88
C VAL A 117 12.85 -11.28 3.32
N LYS A 118 12.33 -12.18 4.13
CA LYS A 118 12.14 -13.60 3.78
C LYS A 118 10.80 -13.85 3.10
N GLU A 119 9.80 -13.05 3.44
CA GLU A 119 8.45 -13.17 2.90
C GLU A 119 8.42 -12.60 1.48
N SER A 120 7.81 -13.34 0.56
CA SER A 120 7.64 -12.91 -0.83
C SER A 120 6.57 -11.82 -1.01
N SER A 121 5.68 -11.66 -0.04
CA SER A 121 4.65 -10.62 -0.03
C SER A 121 4.79 -9.73 1.21
N PRO A 122 5.87 -8.94 1.29
CA PRO A 122 6.14 -8.13 2.48
C PRO A 122 5.16 -6.96 2.60
N GLU A 123 4.69 -6.73 3.83
CA GLU A 123 3.90 -5.55 4.16
C GLU A 123 4.78 -4.48 4.79
N PHE A 124 4.68 -3.25 4.29
CA PHE A 124 5.35 -2.09 4.85
C PHE A 124 4.33 -1.07 5.34
N PHE A 125 4.67 -0.40 6.42
CA PHE A 125 4.02 0.81 6.87
C PHE A 125 4.89 1.99 6.49
N LEU A 126 4.30 2.96 5.81
CA LEU A 126 4.99 4.15 5.34
C LEU A 126 4.36 5.38 5.99
N GLN A 127 5.11 6.04 6.86
CA GLN A 127 4.74 7.35 7.35
C GLN A 127 5.32 8.39 6.39
N LEU A 128 4.43 9.04 5.63
CA LEU A 128 4.84 10.01 4.62
C LEU A 128 5.41 11.27 5.26
N SER A 129 6.33 11.89 4.55
CA SER A 129 6.83 13.23 4.82
C SER A 129 5.96 14.28 4.08
N GLU A 130 6.59 15.14 3.31
CA GLU A 130 5.92 16.18 2.50
C GLU A 130 5.86 15.82 1.00
N MET A 131 6.27 14.60 0.64
CA MET A 131 6.28 14.17 -0.76
C MET A 131 4.90 13.70 -1.21
N GLU A 132 4.64 13.79 -2.52
CA GLU A 132 3.31 13.62 -3.09
C GLU A 132 2.99 12.17 -3.45
N ASN A 133 4.02 11.39 -3.79
CA ASN A 133 3.87 10.04 -4.31
C ASN A 133 4.72 9.04 -3.54
N PHE A 134 4.26 7.80 -3.51
CA PHE A 134 5.02 6.68 -2.95
C PHE A 134 4.70 5.40 -3.71
N GLY A 135 5.57 4.40 -3.57
CA GLY A 135 5.39 3.13 -4.22
C GLY A 135 6.45 2.11 -3.84
N MET A 136 6.35 0.94 -4.44
CA MET A 136 7.37 -0.09 -4.38
C MET A 136 7.99 -0.25 -5.76
N ILE A 137 9.31 -0.36 -5.82
CA ILE A 137 10.06 -0.50 -7.06
C ILE A 137 11.01 -1.68 -6.99
N LYS A 138 11.29 -2.27 -8.16
CA LYS A 138 12.37 -3.21 -8.33
C LYS A 138 13.63 -2.47 -8.72
N LEU A 139 14.73 -2.73 -8.00
CA LEU A 139 16.03 -2.11 -8.27
C LEU A 139 16.78 -2.90 -9.36
N THR A 140 17.48 -2.18 -10.22
CA THR A 140 18.31 -2.82 -11.24
C THR A 140 19.74 -2.95 -10.72
N PRO A 141 20.29 -4.17 -10.61
CA PRO A 141 21.67 -4.37 -10.18
C PRO A 141 22.68 -3.70 -11.14
N GLY A 142 23.66 -3.02 -10.58
CA GLY A 142 24.80 -2.46 -11.29
C GLY A 142 26.12 -2.86 -10.61
N LYS A 143 27.23 -2.44 -11.17
CA LYS A 143 28.55 -2.74 -10.61
C LYS A 143 28.80 -1.93 -9.35
N GLY A 144 28.66 -2.55 -8.19
CA GLY A 144 28.84 -1.91 -6.88
C GLY A 144 27.71 -0.95 -6.48
N VAL A 145 26.60 -0.93 -7.22
CA VAL A 145 25.44 -0.07 -6.98
C VAL A 145 24.15 -0.78 -7.37
N ARG A 146 23.01 -0.24 -6.95
CA ARG A 146 21.67 -0.60 -7.45
C ARG A 146 21.00 0.65 -7.98
N VAL A 147 20.51 0.57 -9.21
CA VAL A 147 19.83 1.69 -9.87
C VAL A 147 18.37 1.71 -9.41
N VAL A 148 17.99 2.85 -8.87
CA VAL A 148 16.63 3.15 -8.38
C VAL A 148 15.77 3.64 -9.53
N GLU A 149 16.33 4.56 -10.34
CA GLU A 149 15.63 5.26 -11.40
C GLU A 149 16.61 5.73 -12.48
N GLN A 150 16.11 5.77 -13.72
CA GLN A 150 16.79 6.44 -14.82
C GLN A 150 16.08 7.75 -15.14
N ILE A 151 16.84 8.81 -15.29
CA ILE A 151 16.34 10.14 -15.63
C ILE A 151 16.91 10.54 -16.99
N SER A 152 16.04 10.91 -17.93
CA SER A 152 16.45 11.47 -19.20
C SER A 152 15.77 12.82 -19.42
N ILE A 153 16.51 13.78 -20.00
CA ILE A 153 15.94 15.05 -20.42
C ILE A 153 15.82 15.04 -21.93
N VAL A 154 14.58 15.22 -22.39
CA VAL A 154 14.29 15.36 -23.82
C VAL A 154 14.68 16.77 -24.25
N PRO A 155 15.70 16.93 -25.14
CA PRO A 155 16.29 18.24 -25.44
C PRO A 155 15.32 19.26 -26.04
N VAL A 156 14.29 18.81 -26.76
CA VAL A 156 13.36 19.66 -27.52
C VAL A 156 12.31 20.30 -26.62
N VAL A 157 11.75 19.54 -25.70
CA VAL A 157 10.65 19.98 -24.81
C VAL A 157 11.13 20.35 -23.41
N LYS A 158 12.40 20.03 -23.07
CA LYS A 158 12.98 20.19 -21.73
C LYS A 158 12.21 19.45 -20.63
N GLU A 159 11.45 18.44 -21.00
CA GLU A 159 10.73 17.58 -20.07
C GLU A 159 11.67 16.53 -19.51
N MET A 160 11.48 16.22 -18.23
CA MET A 160 12.20 15.16 -17.53
C MET A 160 11.37 13.88 -17.68
N GLU A 161 11.95 12.86 -18.27
CA GLU A 161 11.41 11.50 -18.28
C GLU A 161 12.09 10.69 -17.20
N GLU A 162 11.28 10.12 -16.32
CA GLU A 162 11.70 9.28 -15.21
C GLU A 162 11.26 7.83 -15.50
N GLU A 163 12.23 6.93 -15.52
CA GLU A 163 11.99 5.50 -15.77
C GLU A 163 12.38 4.71 -14.53
N ARG A 164 11.37 4.12 -13.88
CA ARG A 164 11.51 3.24 -12.71
C ARG A 164 10.66 1.97 -12.90
N THR A 165 11.13 0.86 -12.40
CA THR A 165 10.40 -0.40 -12.49
C THR A 165 9.45 -0.53 -11.31
N LEU A 166 8.21 -0.05 -11.50
CA LEU A 166 7.17 -0.12 -10.49
C LEU A 166 6.72 -1.56 -10.25
N VAL A 167 6.54 -1.92 -8.99
CA VAL A 167 5.84 -3.12 -8.56
C VAL A 167 4.36 -2.77 -8.40
N GLN A 168 3.49 -3.61 -8.91
CA GLN A 168 2.05 -3.46 -8.67
C GLN A 168 1.76 -3.73 -7.18
N THR A 169 1.14 -2.77 -6.52
CA THR A 169 0.91 -2.83 -5.08
C THR A 169 -0.53 -2.51 -4.72
N PHE A 170 -0.97 -3.07 -3.61
CA PHE A 170 -2.12 -2.55 -2.87
C PHE A 170 -1.63 -1.53 -1.85
N THR A 171 -2.44 -0.52 -1.63
CA THR A 171 -2.20 0.50 -0.61
C THR A 171 -3.45 0.71 0.23
N LYS A 172 -3.26 0.98 1.51
CA LYS A 172 -4.35 1.31 2.44
C LYS A 172 -3.91 2.47 3.32
N GLN A 173 -4.66 3.56 3.28
CA GLN A 173 -4.48 4.65 4.24
C GLN A 173 -4.99 4.20 5.61
N LEU A 174 -4.15 4.32 6.63
CA LEU A 174 -4.46 3.91 8.00
C LEU A 174 -4.80 5.10 8.90
N SER A 175 -4.32 6.29 8.55
CA SER A 175 -4.63 7.51 9.30
C SER A 175 -4.55 8.76 8.42
N ASP A 176 -5.23 9.82 8.83
CA ASP A 176 -5.26 11.11 8.11
C ASP A 176 -3.93 11.86 8.16
N ASN A 177 -3.00 11.45 9.02
CA ASN A 177 -1.67 12.04 9.15
C ASN A 177 -0.60 11.37 8.24
N GLY A 178 -1.01 10.75 7.14
CA GLY A 178 -0.10 10.23 6.12
C GLY A 178 0.51 8.86 6.43
N LEU A 179 -0.11 8.06 7.30
CA LEU A 179 0.30 6.67 7.49
C LEU A 179 -0.42 5.75 6.51
N TYR A 180 0.36 5.03 5.71
CA TYR A 180 -0.11 4.06 4.74
C TYR A 180 0.48 2.67 5.00
N LYS A 181 -0.29 1.64 4.65
CA LYS A 181 0.19 0.27 4.50
C LYS A 181 0.32 -0.02 3.00
N ILE A 182 1.43 -0.62 2.58
CA ILE A 182 1.71 -0.97 1.18
C ILE A 182 2.23 -2.41 1.12
N TRP A 183 1.73 -3.19 0.16
CA TRP A 183 2.17 -4.56 -0.10
C TRP A 183 2.01 -4.91 -1.57
N PRO A 184 2.82 -5.84 -2.13
CA PRO A 184 2.73 -6.23 -3.53
C PRO A 184 1.42 -6.99 -3.82
N GLN A 185 0.88 -6.83 -5.03
CA GLN A 185 -0.30 -7.58 -5.50
C GLN A 185 0.04 -9.05 -5.72
N ASP A 186 1.21 -9.31 -6.28
CA ASP A 186 1.74 -10.64 -6.53
C ASP A 186 3.00 -10.90 -5.70
N PRO A 187 3.30 -12.15 -5.31
CA PRO A 187 4.52 -12.49 -4.61
C PRO A 187 5.77 -12.02 -5.38
N LEU A 188 6.66 -11.33 -4.68
CA LEU A 188 7.91 -10.84 -5.26
C LEU A 188 8.89 -12.00 -5.49
N PRO A 189 9.47 -12.14 -6.69
CA PRO A 189 10.59 -13.03 -6.90
C PRO A 189 11.83 -12.54 -6.12
N GLN A 190 12.81 -13.44 -5.98
CA GLN A 190 14.11 -13.07 -5.41
C GLN A 190 14.70 -11.87 -6.15
N GLY A 191 15.22 -10.90 -5.42
CA GLY A 191 15.75 -9.68 -6.02
C GLY A 191 15.90 -8.51 -5.06
N GLU A 192 16.32 -7.39 -5.61
CA GLU A 192 16.52 -6.12 -4.91
C GLU A 192 15.31 -5.21 -5.15
N TYR A 193 14.79 -4.63 -4.09
CA TYR A 193 13.59 -3.81 -4.10
C TYR A 193 13.74 -2.59 -3.19
N ALA A 194 12.86 -1.64 -3.34
CA ALA A 194 12.72 -0.54 -2.39
C ALA A 194 11.27 -0.08 -2.27
N VAL A 195 10.90 0.39 -1.08
CA VAL A 195 9.80 1.34 -0.91
C VAL A 195 10.38 2.73 -1.15
N VAL A 196 9.65 3.56 -1.86
CA VAL A 196 10.10 4.91 -2.23
C VAL A 196 9.03 5.94 -1.97
N GLU A 197 9.45 7.14 -1.59
CA GLU A 197 8.63 8.34 -1.53
C GLU A 197 9.28 9.40 -2.41
N TYR A 198 8.51 10.06 -3.28
CA TYR A 198 9.04 10.95 -4.31
C TYR A 198 8.03 12.01 -4.74
N THR A 199 8.51 13.04 -5.41
CA THR A 199 7.69 14.02 -6.14
C THR A 199 8.06 13.95 -7.60
N ASP A 200 7.08 13.73 -8.48
CA ASP A 200 7.31 13.67 -9.93
C ASP A 200 7.95 14.95 -10.46
N GLY A 201 8.89 14.80 -11.39
CA GLY A 201 9.63 15.90 -11.98
C GLY A 201 10.67 16.54 -11.04
N LYS A 202 10.90 15.97 -9.86
CA LYS A 202 11.91 16.42 -8.91
C LYS A 202 12.82 15.25 -8.54
N ALA A 203 14.13 15.46 -8.58
CA ALA A 203 15.12 14.47 -8.14
C ALA A 203 15.18 14.36 -6.59
N ASN A 204 14.03 14.37 -5.92
CA ASN A 204 13.91 14.24 -4.47
C ASN A 204 13.24 12.90 -4.16
N MET A 205 14.00 11.88 -3.89
CA MET A 205 13.48 10.55 -3.56
C MET A 205 14.04 10.07 -2.23
N GLN A 206 13.19 9.60 -1.36
CA GLN A 206 13.59 8.79 -0.21
C GLN A 206 13.45 7.33 -0.59
N VAL A 207 14.42 6.52 -0.22
CA VAL A 207 14.53 5.12 -0.65
C VAL A 207 14.79 4.26 0.58
N TRP A 208 13.95 3.26 0.80
CA TRP A 208 14.12 2.23 1.83
C TRP A 208 14.25 0.88 1.15
N ASP A 209 15.50 0.46 0.97
CA ASP A 209 15.83 -0.72 0.20
C ASP A 209 15.75 -2.02 0.99
N PHE A 210 15.38 -3.08 0.31
CA PHE A 210 15.34 -4.44 0.85
C PHE A 210 15.61 -5.49 -0.22
N ARG A 211 15.94 -6.70 0.24
CA ARG A 211 16.20 -7.84 -0.64
C ARG A 211 15.28 -9.00 -0.27
N ILE A 212 14.62 -9.58 -1.28
CA ILE A 212 13.91 -10.86 -1.17
C ILE A 212 14.90 -12.00 -1.47
N GLN A 213 14.96 -12.99 -0.55
CA GLN A 213 15.83 -14.19 -0.66
C GLN A 213 15.00 -15.45 -0.90
#